data_e705e15409a04d3ea72bfd3966419b05
#
_entry.id   e705e15409a04d3ea72bfd3966419b05
#
_cell.length_a   1.000
_cell.length_b   1.000
_cell.length_c   1.000
_cell.angle_alpha   90.00
_cell.angle_beta   90.00
_cell.angle_gamma   90.00
#
_symmetry.space_group_name_H-M   'P 1'
#
loop_
_entity.id
_entity.type
_entity.pdbx_description
1 polymer ?
#
loop_
_entity_poly.entity_id
_entity_poly.type
_entity_poly.pdbx_seq_one_letter_code
_entity_poly.pdbx_strand_id
1 'polypeptide(L)'
;MSRQLVFSGSPYEPRVGISRAVRVGHYVAVAGTAPIGPDGKTAAPGDPAGQARRCFEIVQTALEKAGAKLSHVVRTRILLTRIEDWEKVAAVHGEFFHDIRPVNTIMQVSRFIDPEWLVEIETDAVIDD
;
A
#
# COMPACT_ATOMS: atom_id res chain seq x y z
N MET A 1 5.33 8.53 23.93
CA MET A 1 4.72 7.49 23.10
C MET A 1 5.80 6.66 22.44
N SER A 2 5.60 5.37 22.42
CA SER A 2 6.54 4.47 21.75
C SER A 2 6.35 4.54 20.23
N ARG A 3 7.42 4.24 19.52
CA ARG A 3 7.44 4.19 18.06
C ARG A 3 7.64 2.73 17.67
N GLN A 4 6.68 2.16 16.95
CA GLN A 4 6.76 0.78 16.48
C GLN A 4 7.10 0.78 15.00
N LEU A 5 8.14 0.05 14.62
CA LEU A 5 8.55 -0.14 13.23
C LEU A 5 8.09 -1.50 12.76
N VAL A 6 7.52 -1.55 11.56
CA VAL A 6 7.07 -2.80 10.93
C VAL A 6 7.94 -3.03 9.71
N PHE A 7 8.51 -4.23 9.61
CA PHE A 7 9.38 -4.61 8.50
C PHE A 7 8.75 -5.75 7.71
N SER A 8 9.02 -5.77 6.41
CA SER A 8 8.56 -6.83 5.52
C SER A 8 9.66 -7.82 5.17
N GLY A 9 10.91 -7.50 5.54
CA GLY A 9 12.07 -8.30 5.15
C GLY A 9 12.70 -7.87 3.84
N SER A 10 12.24 -6.77 3.26
CA SER A 10 12.84 -6.23 2.03
C SER A 10 14.28 -5.79 2.28
N PRO A 11 15.21 -6.10 1.36
CA PRO A 11 16.59 -5.65 1.50
C PRO A 11 16.74 -4.12 1.43
N TYR A 12 15.75 -3.42 0.89
CA TYR A 12 15.75 -1.96 0.87
C TYR A 12 15.61 -1.36 2.27
N GLU A 13 14.96 -2.06 3.19
CA GLU A 13 14.65 -1.51 4.51
C GLU A 13 15.91 -1.12 5.29
N PRO A 14 16.87 -2.03 5.53
CA PRO A 14 18.09 -1.62 6.23
C PRO A 14 19.01 -0.77 5.37
N ARG A 15 19.01 -0.98 4.07
CA ARG A 15 19.92 -0.30 3.14
C ARG A 15 19.56 1.16 2.96
N VAL A 16 18.27 1.48 2.89
CA VAL A 16 17.78 2.85 2.68
C VAL A 16 17.43 3.52 4.01
N GLY A 17 17.22 2.74 5.08
CA GLY A 17 16.82 3.28 6.38
C GLY A 17 15.33 3.53 6.45
N ILE A 18 14.53 2.57 5.96
CA ILE A 18 13.06 2.71 5.91
C ILE A 18 12.39 1.52 6.58
N SER A 19 11.10 1.69 6.86
CA SER A 19 10.21 0.66 7.39
C SER A 19 9.06 0.44 6.43
N ARG A 20 8.39 -0.70 6.50
CA ARG A 20 7.16 -0.97 5.75
C ARG A 20 6.01 -0.13 6.30
N ALA A 21 5.96 0.01 7.62
CA ALA A 21 5.00 0.86 8.29
C ALA A 21 5.58 1.36 9.61
N VAL A 22 5.06 2.47 10.10
CA VAL A 22 5.45 3.06 11.38
C VAL A 22 4.18 3.39 12.13
N ARG A 23 4.11 2.98 13.40
CA ARG A 23 3.01 3.36 14.29
C ARG A 23 3.54 4.27 15.38
N VAL A 24 2.86 5.40 15.59
CA VAL A 24 3.11 6.31 16.71
C VAL A 24 1.76 6.61 17.33
N GLY A 25 1.56 6.16 18.57
CA GLY A 25 0.26 6.29 19.24
C GLY A 25 -0.83 5.55 18.48
N HIS A 26 -1.83 6.27 17.99
CA HIS A 26 -2.94 5.72 17.21
C HIS A 26 -2.73 5.84 15.71
N TYR A 27 -1.69 6.55 15.28
CA TYR A 27 -1.43 6.80 13.86
C TYR A 27 -0.51 5.73 13.27
N VAL A 28 -0.87 5.23 12.10
CA VAL A 28 -0.04 4.27 11.35
C VAL A 28 0.18 4.81 9.93
N ALA A 29 1.44 4.97 9.55
CA ALA A 29 1.81 5.31 8.19
C ALA A 29 2.33 4.05 7.50
N VAL A 30 1.78 3.72 6.34
CA VAL A 30 2.26 2.60 5.52
C VAL A 30 2.94 3.17 4.29
N ALA A 31 4.16 2.70 4.03
CA ALA A 31 4.98 3.21 2.93
C ALA A 31 4.35 2.94 1.57
N GLY A 32 4.83 3.65 0.56
CA GLY A 32 4.52 3.34 -0.83
C GLY A 32 4.74 1.86 -1.08
N THR A 33 3.69 1.17 -1.48
CA THR A 33 3.65 -0.29 -1.52
C THR A 33 3.58 -0.75 -2.97
N ALA A 34 4.63 -1.46 -3.39
CA ALA A 34 4.75 -2.03 -4.72
C ALA A 34 4.17 -3.45 -4.77
N PRO A 35 3.79 -3.94 -5.97
CA PRO A 35 3.17 -5.26 -6.11
C PRO A 35 4.19 -6.39 -6.08
N ILE A 36 4.81 -6.64 -4.94
CA ILE A 36 5.81 -7.68 -4.78
C ILE A 36 5.14 -8.96 -4.29
N GLY A 37 5.30 -10.05 -5.04
CA GLY A 37 4.75 -11.34 -4.66
C GLY A 37 5.55 -12.01 -3.54
N PRO A 38 5.01 -13.10 -2.97
CA PRO A 38 5.70 -13.83 -1.91
C PRO A 38 7.06 -14.39 -2.34
N ASP A 39 7.26 -14.58 -3.65
CA ASP A 39 8.52 -15.05 -4.22
C ASP A 39 9.55 -13.94 -4.42
N GLY A 40 9.22 -12.69 -4.06
CA GLY A 40 10.08 -11.53 -4.24
C GLY A 40 10.04 -10.93 -5.64
N LYS A 41 9.25 -11.50 -6.53
CA LYS A 41 9.10 -11.01 -7.91
C LYS A 41 7.83 -10.18 -8.04
N THR A 42 7.75 -9.39 -9.11
CA THR A 42 6.53 -8.62 -9.40
C THR A 42 5.35 -9.55 -9.57
N ALA A 43 4.28 -9.29 -8.80
CA ALA A 43 3.03 -10.02 -8.93
C ALA A 43 2.27 -9.52 -10.15
N ALA A 44 1.54 -10.42 -10.80
CA ALA A 44 0.62 -10.09 -11.89
C ALA A 44 1.21 -9.13 -12.94
N PRO A 45 2.36 -9.48 -13.58
CA PRO A 45 2.96 -8.58 -14.57
C PRO A 45 1.95 -8.20 -15.66
N GLY A 46 1.89 -6.90 -15.99
CA GLY A 46 1.00 -6.40 -17.04
C GLY A 46 -0.46 -6.26 -16.63
N ASP A 47 -0.81 -6.61 -15.39
CA ASP A 47 -2.19 -6.59 -14.90
C ASP A 47 -2.34 -5.58 -13.77
N PRO A 48 -2.82 -4.35 -14.05
CA PRO A 48 -2.92 -3.33 -13.01
C PRO A 48 -3.88 -3.69 -11.89
N ALA A 49 -4.99 -4.36 -12.18
CA ALA A 49 -5.93 -4.81 -11.14
C ALA A 49 -5.30 -5.84 -10.22
N GLY A 50 -4.63 -6.84 -10.79
CA GLY A 50 -3.94 -7.87 -10.00
C GLY A 50 -2.81 -7.29 -9.17
N GLN A 51 -2.07 -6.33 -9.73
CA GLN A 51 -1.01 -5.65 -8.99
C GLN A 51 -1.58 -4.83 -7.83
N ALA A 52 -2.67 -4.11 -8.06
CA ALA A 52 -3.33 -3.34 -7.00
C ALA A 52 -3.80 -4.26 -5.88
N ARG A 53 -4.39 -5.40 -6.21
CA ARG A 53 -4.83 -6.37 -5.22
C ARG A 53 -3.68 -6.83 -4.34
N ARG A 54 -2.54 -7.13 -4.96
CA ARG A 54 -1.35 -7.52 -4.21
C ARG A 54 -0.86 -6.39 -3.29
N CYS A 55 -0.87 -5.15 -3.77
CA CYS A 55 -0.49 -4.00 -2.94
C CYS A 55 -1.38 -3.92 -1.69
N PHE A 56 -2.69 -4.06 -1.84
CA PHE A 56 -3.60 -4.00 -0.69
C PHE A 56 -3.41 -5.16 0.27
N GLU A 57 -3.07 -6.35 -0.22
CA GLU A 57 -2.74 -7.48 0.66
C GLU A 57 -1.52 -7.15 1.53
N ILE A 58 -0.49 -6.55 0.93
CA ILE A 58 0.71 -6.15 1.65
C ILE A 58 0.38 -5.07 2.69
N VAL A 59 -0.44 -4.09 2.29
CA VAL A 59 -0.90 -3.02 3.20
C VAL A 59 -1.65 -3.63 4.39
N GLN A 60 -2.55 -4.55 4.13
CA GLN A 60 -3.33 -5.20 5.19
C GLN A 60 -2.42 -5.93 6.18
N THR A 61 -1.45 -6.69 5.67
CA THR A 61 -0.50 -7.40 6.52
C THR A 61 0.32 -6.42 7.37
N ALA A 62 0.78 -5.31 6.77
CA ALA A 62 1.54 -4.30 7.51
C ALA A 62 0.70 -3.64 8.60
N LEU A 63 -0.56 -3.32 8.30
CA LEU A 63 -1.47 -2.75 9.29
C LEU A 63 -1.69 -3.70 10.46
N GLU A 64 -1.92 -4.98 10.17
CA GLU A 64 -2.15 -5.99 11.21
C GLU A 64 -0.92 -6.16 12.11
N LYS A 65 0.27 -6.13 11.54
CA LYS A 65 1.51 -6.17 12.33
C LYS A 65 1.65 -4.95 13.23
N ALA A 66 1.09 -3.82 12.83
CA ALA A 66 1.10 -2.60 13.64
C ALA A 66 -0.06 -2.55 14.64
N GLY A 67 -0.93 -3.56 14.67
CA GLY A 67 -2.09 -3.59 15.55
C GLY A 67 -3.30 -2.86 15.00
N ALA A 68 -3.32 -2.57 13.71
CA ALA A 68 -4.42 -1.90 13.03
C ALA A 68 -5.18 -2.86 12.12
N LYS A 69 -6.23 -2.37 11.50
CA LYS A 69 -7.08 -3.11 10.56
C LYS A 69 -7.38 -2.22 9.36
N LEU A 70 -7.86 -2.81 8.29
CA LEU A 70 -8.32 -2.03 7.13
C LEU A 70 -9.39 -1.00 7.52
N SER A 71 -10.25 -1.32 8.49
CA SER A 71 -11.29 -0.40 8.96
C SER A 71 -10.73 0.87 9.60
N HIS A 72 -9.46 0.89 9.97
CA HIS A 72 -8.80 2.07 10.53
C HIS A 72 -8.22 3.00 9.45
N VAL A 73 -8.23 2.60 8.19
CA VAL A 73 -7.64 3.39 7.11
C VAL A 73 -8.46 4.66 6.90
N VAL A 74 -7.76 5.80 6.87
CA VAL A 74 -8.40 7.11 6.66
C VAL A 74 -8.02 7.71 5.32
N ARG A 75 -6.92 7.26 4.71
CA ARG A 75 -6.44 7.79 3.42
C ARG A 75 -5.71 6.73 2.64
N THR A 76 -5.97 6.71 1.33
CA THR A 76 -5.15 5.97 0.37
C THR A 76 -4.71 6.91 -0.74
N ARG A 77 -3.47 6.71 -1.24
CA ARG A 77 -2.99 7.37 -2.46
C ARG A 77 -2.59 6.29 -3.44
N ILE A 78 -3.18 6.34 -4.61
CA ILE A 78 -2.90 5.39 -5.68
C ILE A 78 -2.08 6.11 -6.74
N LEU A 79 -0.88 5.59 -7.00
CA LEU A 79 0.05 6.13 -7.99
C LEU A 79 0.10 5.16 -9.15
N LEU A 80 -0.09 5.66 -10.37
CA LEU A 80 -0.16 4.84 -11.59
C LEU A 80 0.86 5.33 -12.62
N THR A 81 1.44 4.42 -13.38
CA THR A 81 2.27 4.82 -14.53
C THR A 81 1.42 5.14 -15.75
N ARG A 82 0.15 4.70 -15.76
CA ARG A 82 -0.81 4.99 -16.83
C ARG A 82 -2.14 5.35 -16.20
N ILE A 83 -2.56 6.59 -16.35
CA ILE A 83 -3.84 7.02 -15.76
C ILE A 83 -5.03 6.24 -16.35
N GLU A 84 -4.90 5.73 -17.56
CA GLU A 84 -5.94 4.92 -18.19
C GLU A 84 -6.30 3.68 -17.39
N ASP A 85 -5.42 3.22 -16.50
CA ASP A 85 -5.66 2.04 -15.65
C ASP A 85 -6.50 2.37 -14.42
N TRP A 86 -6.87 3.64 -14.20
CA TRP A 86 -7.47 4.07 -12.93
C TRP A 86 -8.77 3.35 -12.60
N GLU A 87 -9.63 3.09 -13.59
CA GLU A 87 -10.91 2.45 -13.32
C GLU A 87 -10.75 1.00 -12.85
N LYS A 88 -9.79 0.27 -13.44
CA LYS A 88 -9.49 -1.10 -13.02
C LYS A 88 -8.97 -1.15 -11.58
N VAL A 89 -8.08 -0.22 -11.24
CA VAL A 89 -7.50 -0.14 -9.90
C VAL A 89 -8.51 0.36 -8.89
N ALA A 90 -9.34 1.34 -9.27
CA ALA A 90 -10.41 1.85 -8.41
C ALA A 90 -11.42 0.76 -8.06
N ALA A 91 -11.72 -0.12 -8.99
CA ALA A 91 -12.63 -1.25 -8.72
C ALA A 91 -12.05 -2.18 -7.64
N VAL A 92 -10.76 -2.44 -7.67
CA VAL A 92 -10.08 -3.23 -6.64
C VAL A 92 -10.10 -2.49 -5.29
N HIS A 93 -9.85 -1.18 -5.31
CA HIS A 93 -9.95 -0.35 -4.10
C HIS A 93 -11.35 -0.48 -3.49
N GLY A 94 -12.39 -0.46 -4.32
CA GLY A 94 -13.76 -0.65 -3.86
C GLY A 94 -14.00 -2.00 -3.19
N GLU A 95 -13.37 -3.07 -3.70
CA GLU A 95 -13.48 -4.40 -3.08
C GLU A 95 -12.99 -4.38 -1.62
N PHE A 96 -11.91 -3.65 -1.34
CA PHE A 96 -11.32 -3.60 0.00
C PHE A 96 -11.98 -2.56 0.91
N PHE A 97 -12.43 -1.43 0.36
CA PHE A 97 -12.77 -0.24 1.15
C PHE A 97 -14.21 0.24 0.99
N HIS A 98 -15.07 -0.49 0.29
CA HIS A 98 -16.44 -0.06 -0.01
C HIS A 98 -17.24 0.33 1.25
N ASP A 99 -17.02 -0.36 2.38
CA ASP A 99 -17.71 -0.06 3.63
C ASP A 99 -16.91 0.88 4.56
N ILE A 100 -15.64 1.13 4.26
CA ILE A 100 -14.74 1.94 5.08
C ILE A 100 -14.68 3.37 4.56
N ARG A 101 -14.52 3.51 3.26
CA ARG A 101 -14.61 4.76 2.51
C ARG A 101 -13.59 5.81 2.96
N PRO A 102 -12.29 5.48 2.96
CA PRO A 102 -11.25 6.47 3.24
C PRO A 102 -11.22 7.54 2.16
N VAL A 103 -10.61 8.69 2.47
CA VAL A 103 -10.31 9.64 1.42
C VAL A 103 -9.27 9.04 0.47
N ASN A 104 -9.32 9.40 -0.81
CA ASN A 104 -8.47 8.80 -1.83
C ASN A 104 -7.99 9.87 -2.81
N THR A 105 -6.77 9.68 -3.31
CA THR A 105 -6.22 10.44 -4.43
C THR A 105 -5.62 9.45 -5.40
N ILE A 106 -5.91 9.60 -6.69
CA ILE A 106 -5.32 8.79 -7.77
C ILE A 106 -4.59 9.73 -8.70
N MET A 107 -3.32 9.43 -9.00
CA MET A 107 -2.54 10.27 -9.90
C MET A 107 -1.57 9.44 -10.72
N GLN A 108 -1.20 9.97 -11.88
CA GLN A 108 -0.16 9.38 -12.70
C GLN A 108 1.21 9.90 -12.27
N VAL A 109 2.18 9.00 -12.23
CA VAL A 109 3.60 9.34 -12.04
C VAL A 109 4.35 8.87 -13.28
N SER A 110 5.57 9.40 -13.49
CA SER A 110 6.33 9.06 -14.70
C SER A 110 6.78 7.59 -14.69
N ARG A 111 7.23 7.06 -13.56
CA ARG A 111 7.65 5.65 -13.43
C ARG A 111 7.98 5.33 -11.97
N PHE A 112 8.12 4.03 -11.71
CA PHE A 112 8.60 3.52 -10.42
C PHE A 112 10.03 3.00 -10.56
N ILE A 113 10.61 2.53 -9.47
CA ILE A 113 11.96 1.97 -9.45
C ILE A 113 12.06 0.77 -10.40
N ASP A 114 11.04 -0.11 -10.39
CA ASP A 114 10.97 -1.25 -11.28
C ASP A 114 9.96 -0.96 -12.41
N PRO A 115 10.36 -1.08 -13.69
CA PRO A 115 9.46 -0.80 -14.81
C PRO A 115 8.27 -1.75 -14.92
N GLU A 116 8.29 -2.90 -14.24
CA GLU A 116 7.15 -3.81 -14.21
C GLU A 116 6.03 -3.34 -13.28
N TRP A 117 6.33 -2.42 -12.36
CA TRP A 117 5.31 -1.91 -11.45
C TRP A 117 4.44 -0.89 -12.15
N LEU A 118 3.14 -1.18 -12.20
CA LEU A 118 2.14 -0.30 -12.82
C LEU A 118 1.44 0.56 -11.77
N VAL A 119 1.54 0.18 -10.49
CA VAL A 119 0.85 0.84 -9.40
C VAL A 119 1.68 0.75 -8.12
N GLU A 120 1.64 1.82 -7.31
CA GLU A 120 2.05 1.80 -5.90
C GLU A 120 0.98 2.49 -5.09
N ILE A 121 0.86 2.09 -3.81
CA ILE A 121 -0.20 2.60 -2.94
C ILE A 121 0.39 3.01 -1.60
N GLU A 122 0.08 4.24 -1.16
CA GLU A 122 0.39 4.74 0.18
C GLU A 122 -0.88 4.71 1.01
N THR A 123 -0.75 4.47 2.32
CA THR A 123 -1.90 4.33 3.20
C THR A 123 -1.61 4.96 4.55
N ASP A 124 -2.58 5.69 5.08
CA ASP A 124 -2.56 6.22 6.44
C ASP A 124 -3.76 5.63 7.20
N ALA A 125 -3.53 5.26 8.45
CA ALA A 125 -4.59 4.71 9.31
C ALA A 125 -4.53 5.36 10.69
N VAL A 126 -5.69 5.42 11.34
CA VAL A 126 -5.81 5.90 12.73
C VAL A 126 -6.65 4.88 13.48
N ILE A 127 -6.10 4.36 14.56
CA ILE A 127 -6.79 3.40 15.43
C ILE A 127 -7.70 4.20 16.34
N ASP A 128 -9.00 4.01 16.22
CA ASP A 128 -10.00 4.85 16.85
C ASP A 128 -10.88 4.09 17.85
N ASP A 129 -10.46 2.93 18.29
CA ASP A 129 -11.25 2.12 19.24
C ASP A 129 -11.00 2.48 20.71
#